data_2ff8e11d896d9cedd0ff2568dfceb4aa
#
_entry.id   2ff8e11d896d9cedd0ff2568dfceb4aa
#
_cell.length_a   1.000
_cell.length_b   1.000
_cell.length_c   1.000
_cell.angle_alpha   90.00
_cell.angle_beta   90.00
_cell.angle_gamma   90.00
#
_symmetry.space_group_name_H-M   'P 1'
#
loop_
_entity.id
_entity.type
_entity.pdbx_description
1 polymer ?
#
loop_
_entity_poly.entity_id
_entity_poly.type
_entity_poly.pdbx_seq_one_letter_code
_entity_poly.pdbx_strand_id
1 'polypeptide(L)'
;METSFQECFKGYSTKNEDKTAYNKPGWRPVDSTMRNDELLQLCPKPWRYQHAEETDTTSRWGQFSFYDGGGFVVDFGYDNHTGFSIATNLQNNGLFDRQTRVVLAEFSTFNPSVNTLVLPHASMNLMHLE
;
A
#
# COMPACT_ATOMS: atom_id res chain seq x y z
N MET A 1 29.68 23.03 3.71
CA MET A 1 29.28 21.95 2.76
C MET A 1 28.62 20.84 3.58
N GLU A 2 27.31 20.86 3.64
CA GLU A 2 26.57 19.71 4.20
C GLU A 2 26.55 18.63 3.14
N THR A 3 27.33 17.57 3.36
CA THR A 3 27.19 16.33 2.61
C THR A 3 25.86 15.70 3.03
N SER A 4 24.82 15.98 2.25
CA SER A 4 23.58 15.23 2.31
C SER A 4 23.91 13.78 1.97
N PHE A 5 24.09 12.96 2.99
CA PHE A 5 24.09 11.51 2.81
C PHE A 5 22.69 11.13 2.35
N GLN A 6 22.59 10.80 1.09
CA GLN A 6 21.38 10.27 0.50
C GLN A 6 21.14 8.91 1.16
N GLU A 7 20.10 8.83 1.96
CA GLU A 7 19.73 7.59 2.65
C GLU A 7 19.43 6.51 1.62
N CYS A 8 20.30 5.50 1.54
CA CYS A 8 20.13 4.38 0.64
C CYS A 8 19.23 3.33 1.29
N PHE A 9 18.06 3.11 0.73
CA PHE A 9 17.16 2.06 1.17
C PHE A 9 17.60 0.71 0.62
N LYS A 10 17.63 -0.32 1.48
CA LYS A 10 17.92 -1.70 1.06
C LYS A 10 16.89 -2.18 0.03
N GLY A 11 17.31 -3.09 -0.85
CA GLY A 11 16.39 -3.79 -1.74
C GLY A 11 15.28 -4.51 -0.94
N TYR A 12 14.10 -4.60 -1.54
CA TYR A 12 12.97 -5.27 -0.90
C TYR A 12 13.24 -6.75 -0.64
N SER A 13 12.89 -7.20 0.53
CA SER A 13 12.73 -8.62 0.87
C SER A 13 11.64 -8.74 1.93
N THR A 14 11.03 -9.91 2.06
CA THR A 14 10.00 -10.17 3.07
C THR A 14 10.49 -9.98 4.50
N LYS A 15 11.81 -10.04 4.72
CA LYS A 15 12.44 -9.81 6.03
C LYS A 15 12.58 -8.34 6.39
N ASN A 16 12.70 -7.46 5.41
CA ASN A 16 12.85 -6.01 5.60
C ASN A 16 11.62 -5.22 5.18
N GLU A 17 10.51 -5.92 4.92
CA GLU A 17 9.23 -5.32 4.69
C GLU A 17 8.77 -4.51 5.90
N ASP A 18 8.33 -3.28 5.66
CA ASP A 18 7.84 -2.41 6.72
C ASP A 18 6.39 -2.79 7.10
N LYS A 19 6.22 -3.23 8.33
CA LYS A 19 4.93 -3.62 8.91
C LYS A 19 4.47 -2.66 10.01
N THR A 20 5.07 -1.49 10.08
CA THR A 20 4.75 -0.48 11.08
C THR A 20 3.38 0.13 10.82
N ALA A 21 2.66 0.48 11.87
CA ALA A 21 1.45 1.29 11.78
C ALA A 21 1.82 2.77 11.79
N TYR A 22 1.17 3.54 10.93
CA TYR A 22 1.43 4.96 10.77
C TYR A 22 0.17 5.79 10.97
N ASN A 23 0.38 7.01 11.39
CA ASN A 23 -0.63 8.04 11.37
C ASN A 23 -0.32 9.03 10.24
N LYS A 24 -1.35 9.67 9.70
CA LYS A 24 -1.20 10.75 8.74
C LYS A 24 -1.05 12.11 9.47
N PRO A 25 -0.46 13.12 8.82
CA PRO A 25 0.15 13.08 7.49
C PRO A 25 1.58 12.57 7.50
N GLY A 26 2.01 12.06 6.33
CA GLY A 26 3.43 11.87 6.07
C GLY A 26 4.10 10.70 6.79
N TRP A 27 3.43 9.55 6.93
CA TRP A 27 4.04 8.35 7.49
C TRP A 27 4.66 8.55 8.88
N ARG A 28 3.93 9.12 9.80
CA ARG A 28 4.39 9.26 11.20
C ARG A 28 4.22 7.96 11.95
N PRO A 29 5.29 7.33 12.44
CA PRO A 29 5.20 6.09 13.21
C PRO A 29 4.33 6.30 14.45
N VAL A 30 3.50 5.30 14.74
CA VAL A 30 2.70 5.24 15.97
C VAL A 30 3.40 4.33 16.96
N ASP A 31 3.26 4.62 18.23
CA ASP A 31 3.89 3.84 19.30
C ASP A 31 3.42 2.38 19.26
N SER A 32 4.36 1.46 19.12
CA SER A 32 4.14 0.02 19.07
C SER A 32 3.61 -0.58 20.38
N THR A 33 3.61 0.19 21.46
CA THR A 33 3.05 -0.22 22.75
C THR A 33 1.53 -0.08 22.85
N MET A 34 0.92 0.58 21.88
CA MET A 34 -0.54 0.75 21.83
C MET A 34 -1.24 -0.58 21.58
N ARG A 35 -2.40 -0.75 22.21
CA ARG A 35 -3.27 -1.90 21.94
C ARG A 35 -3.89 -1.80 20.53
N ASN A 36 -4.18 -2.94 19.95
CA ASN A 36 -4.75 -3.00 18.59
C ASN A 36 -6.02 -2.16 18.43
N ASP A 37 -6.87 -2.09 19.45
CA ASP A 37 -8.12 -1.31 19.44
C ASP A 37 -7.85 0.20 19.33
N GLU A 38 -6.81 0.68 20.01
CA GLU A 38 -6.37 2.08 19.95
C GLU A 38 -5.70 2.40 18.61
N LEU A 39 -4.91 1.47 18.09
CA LEU A 39 -4.30 1.57 16.76
C LEU A 39 -5.36 1.65 15.65
N LEU A 40 -6.44 0.87 15.76
CA LEU A 40 -7.54 0.89 14.80
C LEU A 40 -8.25 2.24 14.74
N GLN A 41 -8.33 2.96 15.87
CA GLN A 41 -8.95 4.28 15.93
C GLN A 41 -8.03 5.38 15.39
N LEU A 42 -6.73 5.29 15.67
CA LEU A 42 -5.74 6.32 15.31
C LEU A 42 -5.14 6.15 13.92
N CYS A 43 -5.02 4.91 13.45
CA CYS A 43 -4.41 4.60 12.16
C CYS A 43 -5.49 4.17 11.16
N PRO A 44 -5.90 5.04 10.23
CA PRO A 44 -6.79 4.64 9.14
C PRO A 44 -6.20 3.46 8.35
N LYS A 45 -7.08 2.60 7.81
CA LYS A 45 -6.67 1.40 7.07
C LYS A 45 -5.52 1.60 6.08
N PRO A 46 -5.52 2.66 5.23
CA PRO A 46 -4.44 2.88 4.27
C PRO A 46 -3.04 3.08 4.87
N TRP A 47 -2.97 3.46 6.14
CA TRP A 47 -1.73 3.78 6.84
C TRP A 47 -1.29 2.71 7.83
N ARG A 48 -2.01 1.60 7.86
CA ARG A 48 -1.73 0.44 8.70
C ARG A 48 -1.45 -0.77 7.83
N TYR A 49 -0.37 -1.49 8.15
CA TYR A 49 -0.08 -2.75 7.49
C TYR A 49 -1.20 -3.76 7.74
N GLN A 50 -1.67 -4.39 6.70
CA GLN A 50 -2.69 -5.45 6.72
C GLN A 50 -2.05 -6.76 6.28
N HIS A 51 -2.22 -7.80 7.08
CA HIS A 51 -1.67 -9.11 6.75
C HIS A 51 -2.46 -9.77 5.61
N ALA A 52 -1.82 -10.69 4.89
CA ALA A 52 -2.43 -11.41 3.77
C ALA A 52 -3.75 -12.13 4.14
N GLU A 53 -3.85 -12.58 5.38
CA GLU A 53 -5.07 -13.21 5.93
C GLU A 53 -6.23 -12.20 6.07
N GLU A 54 -5.94 -10.94 6.38
CA GLU A 54 -6.95 -9.88 6.50
C GLU A 54 -7.45 -9.40 5.14
N THR A 55 -6.62 -9.47 4.12
CA THR A 55 -6.90 -8.99 2.78
C THR A 55 -7.36 -10.09 1.82
N ASP A 56 -7.31 -11.34 2.25
CA ASP A 56 -7.57 -12.53 1.43
C ASP A 56 -6.76 -12.53 0.12
N THR A 57 -5.51 -12.08 0.23
CA THR A 57 -4.60 -11.99 -0.91
C THR A 57 -3.48 -13.02 -0.83
N THR A 58 -3.02 -13.44 -2.00
CA THR A 58 -1.89 -14.35 -2.12
C THR A 58 -0.62 -13.61 -2.51
N SER A 59 0.51 -14.18 -2.14
CA SER A 59 1.82 -13.70 -2.56
C SER A 59 1.99 -13.73 -4.09
N ARG A 60 2.76 -12.79 -4.62
CA ARG A 60 2.95 -12.60 -6.07
C ARG A 60 4.40 -12.38 -6.44
N TRP A 61 4.76 -12.90 -7.60
CA TRP A 61 6.03 -12.58 -8.25
C TRP A 61 5.92 -11.25 -8.98
N GLY A 62 6.79 -10.31 -8.62
CA GLY A 62 6.98 -9.08 -9.37
C GLY A 62 8.23 -9.18 -10.26
N GLN A 63 8.53 -8.09 -10.96
CA GLN A 63 9.69 -8.03 -11.85
C GLN A 63 11.03 -8.15 -11.11
N PHE A 64 11.10 -7.66 -9.88
CA PHE A 64 12.34 -7.55 -9.12
C PHE A 64 12.36 -8.39 -7.84
N SER A 65 11.22 -8.80 -7.34
CA SER A 65 11.12 -9.55 -6.10
C SER A 65 9.82 -10.34 -5.99
N PHE A 66 9.79 -11.19 -5.00
CA PHE A 66 8.59 -11.86 -4.55
C PHE A 66 7.94 -11.03 -3.44
N TYR A 67 6.68 -10.66 -3.63
CA TYR A 67 5.92 -9.85 -2.68
C TYR A 67 4.92 -10.74 -1.95
N ASP A 68 4.92 -10.64 -0.62
CA ASP A 68 3.91 -11.30 0.20
C ASP A 68 2.53 -10.65 -0.02
N GLY A 69 1.45 -11.35 0.34
CA GLY A 69 0.08 -10.87 0.13
C GLY A 69 -0.33 -9.71 1.05
N GLY A 70 0.46 -9.40 2.08
CA GLY A 70 0.21 -8.27 2.97
C GLY A 70 0.66 -6.93 2.40
N GLY A 71 0.23 -5.86 3.02
CA GLY A 71 0.62 -4.51 2.65
C GLY A 71 -0.30 -3.41 3.18
N PHE A 72 -0.10 -2.21 2.66
CA PHE A 72 -0.96 -1.06 2.94
C PHE A 72 -2.06 -1.01 1.89
N VAL A 73 -3.28 -1.33 2.26
CA VAL A 73 -4.40 -1.53 1.33
C VAL A 73 -5.38 -0.38 1.40
N VAL A 74 -5.75 0.12 0.24
CA VAL A 74 -6.72 1.18 0.06
C VAL A 74 -7.91 0.66 -0.74
N ASP A 75 -9.09 0.82 -0.20
CA ASP A 75 -10.34 0.59 -0.94
C ASP A 75 -10.88 1.92 -1.46
N PHE A 76 -11.05 2.00 -2.79
CA PHE A 76 -11.59 3.19 -3.46
C PHE A 76 -13.12 3.20 -3.54
N GLY A 77 -13.77 2.14 -3.07
CA GLY A 77 -15.23 2.01 -3.15
C GLY A 77 -15.74 1.77 -4.57
N TYR A 78 -17.02 2.03 -4.78
CA TYR A 78 -17.72 1.74 -6.03
C TYR A 78 -18.08 2.99 -6.84
N ASP A 79 -17.90 4.16 -6.27
CA ASP A 79 -18.27 5.44 -6.86
C ASP A 79 -17.04 6.25 -7.25
N ASN A 80 -17.06 6.83 -8.45
CA ASN A 80 -15.94 7.60 -8.98
C ASN A 80 -15.64 8.86 -8.15
N HIS A 81 -16.66 9.52 -7.63
CA HIS A 81 -16.49 10.73 -6.82
C HIS A 81 -15.80 10.39 -5.49
N THR A 82 -16.25 9.34 -4.82
CA THR A 82 -15.64 8.84 -3.58
C THR A 82 -14.21 8.37 -3.84
N GLY A 83 -13.99 7.60 -4.90
CA GLY A 83 -12.67 7.12 -5.28
C GLY A 83 -11.68 8.26 -5.55
N PHE A 84 -12.11 9.29 -6.29
CA PHE A 84 -11.28 10.46 -6.56
C PHE A 84 -10.95 11.25 -5.28
N SER A 85 -11.91 11.41 -4.38
CA SER A 85 -11.72 12.07 -3.09
C SER A 85 -10.69 11.32 -2.22
N ILE A 86 -10.79 9.99 -2.18
CA ILE A 86 -9.82 9.14 -1.47
C ILE A 86 -8.43 9.28 -2.09
N ALA A 87 -8.32 9.17 -3.41
CA ALA A 87 -7.05 9.30 -4.12
C ALA A 87 -6.38 10.65 -3.84
N THR A 88 -7.14 11.75 -3.91
CA THR A 88 -6.64 13.10 -3.62
C THR A 88 -6.16 13.21 -2.16
N ASN A 89 -6.91 12.65 -1.23
CA ASN A 89 -6.52 12.66 0.19
C ASN A 89 -5.21 11.91 0.42
N LEU A 90 -5.05 10.74 -0.18
CA LEU A 90 -3.84 9.93 -0.07
C LEU A 90 -2.63 10.62 -0.70
N GLN A 91 -2.82 11.24 -1.86
CA GLN A 91 -1.79 12.03 -2.53
C GLN A 91 -1.34 13.21 -1.66
N ASN A 92 -2.27 13.97 -1.11
CA ASN A 92 -1.99 15.11 -0.25
C ASN A 92 -1.27 14.72 1.06
N ASN A 93 -1.47 13.50 1.53
CA ASN A 93 -0.79 12.96 2.70
C ASN A 93 0.48 12.16 2.37
N GLY A 94 0.89 12.09 1.11
CA GLY A 94 2.14 11.46 0.68
C GLY A 94 2.16 9.95 0.83
N LEU A 95 1.09 9.25 0.42
CA LEU A 95 1.02 7.78 0.51
C LEU A 95 2.17 7.11 -0.23
N PHE A 96 2.50 7.58 -1.43
CA PHE A 96 3.64 7.08 -2.18
C PHE A 96 4.89 7.89 -1.85
N ASP A 97 5.89 7.22 -1.36
CA ASP A 97 7.17 7.79 -0.98
C ASP A 97 8.35 7.03 -1.61
N ARG A 98 9.57 7.40 -1.23
CA ARG A 98 10.79 6.78 -1.74
C ARG A 98 10.99 5.33 -1.28
N GLN A 99 10.26 4.89 -0.27
CA GLN A 99 10.29 3.51 0.24
C GLN A 99 9.27 2.61 -0.46
N THR A 100 8.32 3.18 -1.20
CA THR A 100 7.34 2.41 -1.96
C THR A 100 8.03 1.59 -3.04
N ARG A 101 7.86 0.27 -3.03
CA ARG A 101 8.52 -0.66 -3.96
C ARG A 101 7.60 -1.19 -5.04
N VAL A 102 6.36 -1.45 -4.68
CA VAL A 102 5.38 -1.95 -5.62
C VAL A 102 4.01 -1.36 -5.30
N VAL A 103 3.25 -1.07 -6.32
CA VAL A 103 1.84 -0.70 -6.25
C VAL A 103 1.06 -1.72 -7.05
N LEU A 104 0.09 -2.36 -6.41
CA LEU A 104 -0.81 -3.32 -7.02
C LEU A 104 -2.20 -2.69 -7.09
N ALA A 105 -2.78 -2.59 -8.27
CA ALA A 105 -4.15 -2.17 -8.47
C ALA A 105 -5.00 -3.36 -8.88
N GLU A 106 -6.06 -3.60 -8.16
CA GLU A 106 -7.01 -4.69 -8.41
C GLU A 106 -8.40 -4.12 -8.57
N PHE A 107 -9.11 -4.58 -9.58
CA PHE A 107 -10.50 -4.18 -9.81
C PHE A 107 -11.27 -5.32 -10.48
N SER A 108 -12.56 -5.32 -10.30
CA SER A 108 -13.44 -6.29 -10.97
C SER A 108 -14.33 -5.58 -11.98
N THR A 109 -14.52 -6.21 -13.12
CA THR A 109 -15.46 -5.76 -14.13
C THR A 109 -16.42 -6.89 -14.51
N PHE A 110 -17.68 -6.57 -14.64
CA PHE A 110 -18.71 -7.51 -15.06
C PHE A 110 -19.27 -7.12 -16.41
N ASN A 111 -19.26 -8.04 -17.35
CA ASN A 111 -19.90 -7.84 -18.65
C ASN A 111 -21.24 -8.63 -18.69
N PRO A 112 -22.39 -7.94 -18.60
CA PRO A 112 -23.68 -8.59 -18.58
C PRO A 112 -24.05 -9.26 -19.90
N SER A 113 -23.51 -8.80 -21.02
CA SER A 113 -23.82 -9.33 -22.35
C SER A 113 -23.33 -10.78 -22.53
N VAL A 114 -22.23 -11.14 -21.90
CA VAL A 114 -21.65 -12.48 -21.97
C VAL A 114 -21.60 -13.16 -20.59
N ASN A 115 -22.20 -12.54 -19.58
CA ASN A 115 -22.23 -13.02 -18.20
C ASN A 115 -20.83 -13.40 -17.67
N THR A 116 -19.85 -12.55 -17.95
CA THR A 116 -18.45 -12.81 -17.58
C THR A 116 -17.98 -11.80 -16.57
N LEU A 117 -17.40 -12.30 -15.47
CA LEU A 117 -16.65 -11.51 -14.48
C LEU A 117 -15.16 -11.56 -14.82
N VAL A 118 -14.53 -10.41 -14.92
CA VAL A 118 -13.09 -10.28 -15.14
C VAL A 118 -12.46 -9.60 -13.92
N LEU A 119 -11.40 -10.19 -13.41
CA LEU A 119 -10.61 -9.69 -12.29
C LEU A 119 -9.20 -9.30 -12.78
N PRO A 120 -9.05 -8.16 -13.44
CA PRO A 120 -7.75 -7.72 -13.88
C PRO A 120 -6.87 -7.26 -12.71
N HIS A 121 -5.59 -7.50 -12.85
CA HIS A 121 -4.57 -7.03 -11.93
C HIS A 121 -3.57 -6.17 -12.69
N ALA A 122 -3.29 -5.00 -12.19
CA ALA A 122 -2.20 -4.16 -12.67
C ALA A 122 -1.15 -4.03 -11.59
N SER A 123 0.11 -4.25 -11.93
CA SER A 123 1.24 -4.06 -11.02
C SER A 123 2.21 -3.04 -11.58
N MET A 124 2.64 -2.10 -10.76
CA MET A 124 3.70 -1.16 -11.05
C MET A 124 4.82 -1.35 -10.04
N ASN A 125 5.98 -1.77 -10.53
CA ASN A 125 7.18 -1.86 -9.71
C ASN A 125 7.91 -0.52 -9.78
N LEU A 126 8.18 0.06 -8.63
CA LEU A 126 8.91 1.31 -8.51
C LEU A 126 10.37 0.98 -8.23
N MET A 127 11.23 1.18 -9.22
CA MET A 127 12.67 1.20 -9.02
C MET A 127 13.10 2.59 -8.61
N HIS A 128 13.83 2.67 -7.51
CA HIS A 128 14.58 3.85 -7.20
C HIS A 128 15.84 3.81 -8.10
N LEU A 129 15.88 4.66 -9.12
CA LEU A 129 17.11 4.92 -9.86
C LEU A 129 18.04 5.66 -8.91
N GLU A 130 19.19 5.03 -8.63
CA GLU A 130 20.32 5.67 -7.96
C GLU A 130 20.87 6.82 -8.82
#